data_9277a2d66abb501fe33584fd9614e109
#
_entry.id   9277a2d66abb501fe33584fd9614e109
#
_cell.length_a   1.000
_cell.length_b   1.000
_cell.length_c   1.000
_cell.angle_alpha   90.00
_cell.angle_beta   90.00
_cell.angle_gamma   90.00
#
_symmetry.space_group_name_H-M   'P 1'
#
loop_
_entity.id
_entity.type
_entity.pdbx_description
1 polymer ?
#
loop_
_entity_poly.entity_id
_entity_poly.type
_entity_poly.pdbx_seq_one_letter_code
_entity_poly.pdbx_strand_id
1 'polypeptide(L)'
;SGAIWSGKPRMEGVKFTDTTCTYCGCGCNLTLRTHGDQVIRIDSDSKNHNRGWLCVKGRFGFDFINSGERLTSPLIRREKGGSFEKATWDEALDHIAKKFTEIKEKNVPDALAGLCSARCTNEENYLFQKFFRAGIGTNNVDHCARY
;
A
#
# COMPACT_ATOMS: atom_id res chain seq x y z
N SER A 1 -23.03 -13.57 0.76
CA SER A 1 -23.32 -13.86 2.17
C SER A 1 -23.45 -12.58 2.97
N GLY A 2 -24.66 -11.99 3.00
CA GLY A 2 -25.00 -10.81 3.77
C GLY A 2 -25.41 -11.08 5.22
N ALA A 3 -25.08 -12.22 5.79
CA ALA A 3 -25.75 -12.75 6.98
C ALA A 3 -25.06 -12.52 8.32
N ILE A 4 -23.99 -11.75 8.40
CA ILE A 4 -23.24 -11.69 9.67
C ILE A 4 -23.49 -10.39 10.47
N TRP A 5 -24.34 -9.48 10.01
CA TRP A 5 -24.65 -8.27 10.77
C TRP A 5 -26.15 -8.06 10.92
N SER A 6 -26.76 -8.68 11.93
CA SER A 6 -28.15 -8.45 12.32
C SER A 6 -28.36 -7.23 13.25
N GLY A 7 -27.30 -6.55 13.66
CA GLY A 7 -27.39 -5.27 14.33
C GLY A 7 -27.37 -4.14 13.32
N LYS A 8 -28.48 -3.41 13.11
CA LYS A 8 -28.44 -2.12 12.42
C LYS A 8 -27.54 -1.21 13.26
N PRO A 9 -26.33 -0.83 12.81
CA PRO A 9 -25.57 0.19 13.53
C PRO A 9 -26.43 1.44 13.54
N ARG A 10 -26.53 2.11 14.67
CA ARG A 10 -27.08 3.46 14.69
C ARG A 10 -26.30 4.25 13.65
N MET A 11 -26.98 4.74 12.61
CA MET A 11 -26.35 5.45 11.48
C MET A 11 -25.85 6.84 11.88
N GLU A 12 -26.04 7.20 13.12
CA GLU A 12 -25.62 8.48 13.72
C GLU A 12 -24.08 8.52 13.80
N GLY A 13 -23.47 9.52 13.17
CA GLY A 13 -22.01 9.68 13.13
C GLY A 13 -21.26 8.81 12.10
N VAL A 14 -21.96 8.02 11.29
CA VAL A 14 -21.32 7.25 10.21
C VAL A 14 -21.13 8.12 8.98
N LYS A 15 -19.90 8.20 8.50
CA LYS A 15 -19.53 8.85 7.23
C LYS A 15 -19.38 7.82 6.13
N PHE A 16 -19.70 8.24 4.90
CA PHE A 16 -19.55 7.45 3.68
C PHE A 16 -18.53 8.16 2.77
N THR A 17 -17.53 7.45 2.33
CA THR A 17 -16.49 7.99 1.45
C THR A 17 -16.22 7.01 0.31
N ASP A 18 -16.46 7.48 -0.92
CA ASP A 18 -16.15 6.70 -2.11
C ASP A 18 -14.66 6.78 -2.41
N THR A 19 -14.07 5.63 -2.74
CA THR A 19 -12.65 5.52 -3.05
C THR A 19 -12.39 4.30 -3.91
N THR A 20 -11.13 4.09 -4.25
CA THR A 20 -10.66 2.93 -5.02
C THR A 20 -9.96 1.94 -4.10
N CYS A 21 -10.21 0.65 -4.32
CA CYS A 21 -9.53 -0.42 -3.61
C CYS A 21 -8.01 -0.42 -3.92
N THR A 22 -7.20 -0.46 -2.88
CA THR A 22 -5.73 -0.40 -3.00
C THR A 22 -5.05 -1.78 -3.03
N TYR A 23 -5.82 -2.87 -3.06
CA TYR A 23 -5.27 -4.23 -2.97
C TYR A 23 -4.64 -4.77 -4.25
N CYS A 24 -5.06 -4.29 -5.42
CA CYS A 24 -4.49 -4.73 -6.70
C CYS A 24 -4.89 -3.79 -7.84
N GLY A 25 -4.35 -4.04 -9.04
CA GLY A 25 -4.61 -3.25 -10.25
C GLY A 25 -6.04 -3.33 -10.81
N CYS A 26 -6.94 -4.14 -10.24
CA CYS A 26 -8.36 -4.12 -10.64
C CYS A 26 -9.03 -2.78 -10.40
N GLY A 27 -8.56 -2.01 -9.39
CA GLY A 27 -9.07 -0.67 -9.14
C GLY A 27 -10.57 -0.62 -8.80
N CYS A 28 -11.10 -1.64 -8.10
CA CYS A 28 -12.52 -1.69 -7.74
C CYS A 28 -12.94 -0.45 -6.97
N ASN A 29 -14.05 0.17 -7.35
CA ASN A 29 -14.65 1.25 -6.57
C ASN A 29 -15.32 0.67 -5.34
N LEU A 30 -15.13 1.34 -4.22
CA LEU A 30 -15.72 0.96 -2.95
C LEU A 30 -16.12 2.19 -2.13
N THR A 31 -17.04 1.99 -1.21
CA THR A 31 -17.50 3.01 -0.27
C THR A 31 -17.09 2.60 1.12
N LEU A 32 -16.23 3.39 1.75
CA LEU A 32 -15.86 3.21 3.16
C LEU A 32 -16.99 3.75 4.04
N ARG A 33 -17.37 2.97 5.04
CA ARG A 33 -18.17 3.46 6.16
C ARG A 33 -17.25 3.65 7.36
N THR A 34 -17.16 4.86 7.86
CA THR A 34 -16.34 5.18 9.02
C THR A 34 -17.19 5.71 10.15
N HIS A 35 -16.80 5.39 11.38
CA HIS A 35 -17.33 5.99 12.59
C HIS A 35 -16.15 6.55 13.40
N GLY A 36 -16.11 7.87 13.58
CA GLY A 36 -14.88 8.53 14.00
C GLY A 36 -13.76 8.24 13.00
N ASP A 37 -12.61 7.82 13.48
CA ASP A 37 -11.44 7.51 12.68
C ASP A 37 -11.33 6.02 12.29
N GLN A 38 -12.36 5.22 12.60
CA GLN A 38 -12.33 3.78 12.32
C GLN A 38 -13.15 3.41 11.08
N VAL A 39 -12.58 2.60 10.21
CA VAL A 39 -13.32 1.93 9.15
C VAL A 39 -14.09 0.76 9.75
N ILE A 40 -15.42 0.79 9.63
CA ILE A 40 -16.30 -0.22 10.21
C ILE A 40 -16.90 -1.16 9.17
N ARG A 41 -16.94 -0.74 7.90
CA ARG A 41 -17.48 -1.54 6.80
C ARG A 41 -17.03 -1.01 5.45
N ILE A 42 -16.94 -1.90 4.48
CA ILE A 42 -16.73 -1.57 3.08
C ILE A 42 -17.91 -2.10 2.23
N ASP A 43 -18.46 -1.22 1.41
CA ASP A 43 -19.50 -1.55 0.42
C ASP A 43 -19.03 -1.17 -1.00
N SER A 44 -19.82 -1.50 -2.00
CA SER A 44 -19.66 -1.05 -3.37
C SER A 44 -21.02 -0.96 -4.05
N ASP A 45 -21.17 0.00 -4.95
CA ASP A 45 -22.41 0.26 -5.70
C ASP A 45 -22.43 -0.54 -7.02
N SER A 46 -23.61 -0.99 -7.41
CA SER A 46 -23.84 -1.68 -8.70
C SER A 46 -23.59 -0.79 -9.93
N LYS A 47 -23.59 0.52 -9.76
CA LYS A 47 -23.31 1.50 -10.81
C LYS A 47 -21.81 1.60 -11.14
N ASN A 48 -20.95 1.12 -10.25
CA ASN A 48 -19.51 1.10 -10.46
C ASN A 48 -19.10 0.06 -11.50
N HIS A 49 -17.89 0.20 -12.08
CA HIS A 49 -17.37 -0.75 -13.08
C HIS A 49 -17.31 -2.19 -12.53
N ASN A 50 -17.08 -2.38 -11.26
CA ASN A 50 -17.11 -3.67 -10.57
C ASN A 50 -18.52 -4.11 -10.15
N ARG A 51 -19.58 -3.38 -10.56
CA ARG A 51 -21.00 -3.71 -10.38
C ARG A 51 -21.38 -4.13 -8.95
N GLY A 52 -20.78 -3.49 -7.94
CA GLY A 52 -21.00 -3.82 -6.53
C GLY A 52 -20.21 -5.03 -6.02
N TRP A 53 -19.51 -5.75 -6.90
CA TRP A 53 -18.71 -6.91 -6.52
C TRP A 53 -17.36 -6.49 -5.97
N LEU A 54 -16.97 -7.11 -4.87
CA LEU A 54 -15.65 -7.01 -4.27
C LEU A 54 -15.15 -8.41 -3.93
N CYS A 55 -13.85 -8.65 -4.12
CA CYS A 55 -13.24 -9.87 -3.63
C CYS A 55 -13.18 -9.86 -2.08
N VAL A 56 -12.86 -11.00 -1.49
CA VAL A 56 -12.78 -11.15 -0.03
C VAL A 56 -11.86 -10.09 0.63
N LYS A 57 -10.74 -9.75 -0.01
CA LYS A 57 -9.81 -8.73 0.51
C LYS A 57 -10.41 -7.33 0.47
N GLY A 58 -10.97 -6.92 -0.67
CA GLY A 58 -11.59 -5.62 -0.82
C GLY A 58 -12.79 -5.41 0.10
N ARG A 59 -13.51 -6.49 0.42
CA ARG A 59 -14.70 -6.43 1.28
C ARG A 59 -14.38 -6.49 2.76
N PHE A 60 -13.43 -7.32 3.17
CA PHE A 60 -13.20 -7.66 4.58
C PHE A 60 -11.77 -7.39 5.07
N GLY A 61 -10.84 -7.12 4.17
CA GLY A 61 -9.42 -6.98 4.53
C GLY A 61 -9.04 -5.58 5.02
N PHE A 62 -9.85 -4.92 5.81
CA PHE A 62 -9.58 -3.55 6.28
C PHE A 62 -9.13 -3.44 7.74
N ASP A 63 -9.04 -4.55 8.47
CA ASP A 63 -8.66 -4.54 9.89
C ASP A 63 -7.26 -3.95 10.11
N PHE A 64 -6.35 -4.12 9.14
CA PHE A 64 -5.02 -3.55 9.22
C PHE A 64 -5.01 -2.02 9.30
N ILE A 65 -6.04 -1.34 8.79
CA ILE A 65 -6.16 0.13 8.82
C ILE A 65 -6.28 0.61 10.27
N ASN A 66 -7.03 -0.15 11.08
CA ASN A 66 -7.31 0.16 12.48
C ASN A 66 -6.31 -0.50 13.44
N SER A 67 -5.34 -1.27 12.94
CA SER A 67 -4.39 -1.99 13.78
C SER A 67 -3.43 -1.05 14.50
N GLY A 68 -3.29 -1.23 15.82
CA GLY A 68 -2.29 -0.52 16.63
C GLY A 68 -0.84 -0.93 16.32
N GLU A 69 -0.63 -2.05 15.62
CA GLU A 69 0.69 -2.51 15.19
C GLU A 69 1.15 -1.84 13.87
N ARG A 70 0.28 -1.03 13.26
CA ARG A 70 0.63 -0.35 12.02
C ARG A 70 1.76 0.66 12.25
N LEU A 71 2.79 0.58 11.41
CA LEU A 71 3.89 1.55 11.43
C LEU A 71 3.37 2.95 11.03
N THR A 72 3.57 3.93 11.90
CA THR A 72 3.18 5.32 11.69
C THR A 72 4.35 6.26 11.42
N SER A 73 5.58 5.73 11.48
CA SER A 73 6.81 6.44 11.19
C SER A 73 7.81 5.49 10.53
N PRO A 74 8.76 6.02 9.73
CA PRO A 74 9.86 5.21 9.21
C PRO A 74 10.68 4.57 10.34
N LEU A 75 11.23 3.40 10.05
CA LEU A 75 12.16 2.72 10.93
C LEU A 75 13.48 2.50 10.17
N ILE A 76 14.59 2.90 10.78
CA ILE A 76 15.94 2.70 10.23
C ILE A 76 16.70 1.71 11.10
N ARG A 77 17.41 0.79 10.44
CA ARG A 77 18.42 -0.06 11.05
C ARG A 77 19.79 0.43 10.59
N ARG A 78 20.57 0.97 11.50
CA ARG A 78 21.87 1.60 11.17
C ARG A 78 22.96 0.56 10.94
N GLU A 79 22.89 -0.59 11.61
CA GLU A 79 23.88 -1.67 11.53
C GLU A 79 23.21 -3.01 11.23
N LYS A 80 23.91 -3.87 10.50
CA LYS A 80 23.42 -5.23 10.20
C LYS A 80 23.23 -6.01 11.50
N GLY A 81 22.00 -6.48 11.74
CA GLY A 81 21.62 -7.18 12.97
C GLY A 81 21.23 -6.29 14.15
N GLY A 82 21.36 -4.97 14.02
CA GLY A 82 20.90 -4.01 15.03
C GLY A 82 19.38 -3.91 15.14
N SER A 83 18.89 -3.18 16.13
CA SER A 83 17.47 -2.89 16.31
C SER A 83 16.98 -1.84 15.31
N PHE A 84 15.67 -1.82 15.06
CA PHE A 84 15.03 -0.75 14.33
C PHE A 84 14.78 0.45 15.26
N GLU A 85 15.12 1.64 14.78
CA GLU A 85 14.92 2.92 15.44
C GLU A 85 13.94 3.79 14.66
N LYS A 86 13.09 4.52 15.34
CA LYS A 86 12.19 5.49 14.69
C LYS A 86 13.02 6.61 14.07
N ALA A 87 12.64 7.03 12.88
CA ALA A 87 13.26 8.10 12.14
C ALA A 87 12.20 9.04 11.53
N THR A 88 12.63 10.22 11.13
CA THR A 88 11.81 11.10 10.29
C THR A 88 11.83 10.61 8.84
N TRP A 89 10.91 11.11 8.02
CA TRP A 89 10.91 10.80 6.58
C TRP A 89 12.16 11.33 5.89
N ASP A 90 12.63 12.52 6.26
CA ASP A 90 13.84 13.12 5.67
C ASP A 90 15.07 12.26 5.98
N GLU A 91 15.26 11.86 7.24
CA GLU A 91 16.34 10.96 7.62
C GLU A 91 16.30 9.61 6.87
N ALA A 92 15.10 9.04 6.71
CA ALA A 92 14.95 7.78 6.01
C ALA A 92 15.26 7.89 4.52
N LEU A 93 14.77 8.95 3.88
CA LEU A 93 15.00 9.21 2.45
C LEU A 93 16.48 9.55 2.18
N ASP A 94 17.11 10.36 3.02
CA ASP A 94 18.53 10.68 2.91
C ASP A 94 19.39 9.43 3.07
N HIS A 95 19.04 8.56 4.03
CA HIS A 95 19.74 7.29 4.22
C HIS A 95 19.65 6.40 2.98
N ILE A 96 18.46 6.26 2.38
CA ILE A 96 18.25 5.48 1.15
C ILE A 96 19.02 6.10 -0.02
N ALA A 97 18.88 7.41 -0.22
CA ALA A 97 19.55 8.13 -1.31
C ALA A 97 21.05 7.97 -1.24
N LYS A 98 21.64 8.15 -0.05
CA LYS A 98 23.06 7.96 0.18
C LYS A 98 23.52 6.55 -0.16
N LYS A 99 22.77 5.53 0.31
CA LYS A 99 23.10 4.12 0.05
C LYS A 99 23.02 3.76 -1.44
N PHE A 100 21.99 4.23 -2.11
CA PHE A 100 21.84 3.97 -3.55
C PHE A 100 22.92 4.67 -4.37
N THR A 101 23.28 5.90 -4.00
CA THR A 101 24.39 6.63 -4.64
C THR A 101 25.72 5.93 -4.43
N GLU A 102 26.05 5.53 -3.20
CA GLU A 102 27.27 4.76 -2.88
C GLU A 102 27.38 3.46 -3.71
N ILE A 103 26.27 2.75 -3.88
CA ILE A 103 26.24 1.51 -4.68
C ILE A 103 26.46 1.82 -6.17
N LYS A 104 25.79 2.84 -6.71
CA LYS A 104 25.93 3.26 -8.12
C LYS A 104 27.35 3.72 -8.44
N GLU A 105 27.99 4.46 -7.55
CA GLU A 105 29.35 4.97 -7.74
C GLU A 105 30.42 3.87 -7.68
N LYS A 106 30.23 2.87 -6.79
CA LYS A 106 31.17 1.76 -6.63
C LYS A 106 31.00 0.66 -7.69
N ASN A 107 29.80 0.54 -8.25
CA ASN A 107 29.44 -0.51 -9.18
C ASN A 107 28.78 0.13 -10.42
N VAL A 108 27.77 -0.56 -10.96
CA VAL A 108 26.91 -0.05 -12.04
C VAL A 108 25.47 0.05 -11.53
N PRO A 109 24.61 0.82 -12.19
CA PRO A 109 23.19 0.90 -11.78
C PRO A 109 22.49 -0.47 -11.65
N ASP A 110 22.91 -1.45 -12.44
CA ASP A 110 22.38 -2.82 -12.43
C ASP A 110 22.76 -3.65 -11.18
N ALA A 111 23.60 -3.11 -10.28
CA ALA A 111 23.81 -3.65 -8.94
C ALA A 111 22.60 -3.42 -8.02
N LEU A 112 21.66 -2.58 -8.46
CA LEU A 112 20.38 -2.33 -7.79
C LEU A 112 19.25 -3.04 -8.54
N ALA A 113 18.32 -3.59 -7.78
CA ALA A 113 17.11 -4.20 -8.32
C ALA A 113 15.90 -3.85 -7.46
N GLY A 114 14.71 -3.83 -8.07
CA GLY A 114 13.45 -3.56 -7.39
C GLY A 114 12.45 -4.68 -7.56
N LEU A 115 11.76 -5.04 -6.48
CA LEU A 115 10.65 -5.97 -6.50
C LEU A 115 9.36 -5.24 -6.13
N CYS A 116 8.43 -5.16 -7.06
CA CYS A 116 7.09 -4.64 -6.82
C CYS A 116 6.08 -5.78 -6.59
N SER A 117 4.80 -5.48 -6.59
CA SER A 117 3.80 -6.48 -6.27
C SER A 117 2.56 -6.37 -7.16
N ALA A 118 1.98 -7.53 -7.52
CA ALA A 118 0.65 -7.58 -8.12
C ALA A 118 -0.46 -7.14 -7.13
N ARG A 119 -0.13 -6.98 -5.85
CA ARG A 119 -1.03 -6.48 -4.80
C ARG A 119 -0.82 -4.99 -4.50
N CYS A 120 -0.32 -4.25 -5.46
CA CYS A 120 -0.23 -2.80 -5.45
C CYS A 120 -1.15 -2.22 -6.52
N THR A 121 -1.47 -0.94 -6.41
CA THR A 121 -2.23 -0.24 -7.46
C THR A 121 -1.39 -0.12 -8.73
N ASN A 122 -2.03 0.19 -9.85
CA ASN A 122 -1.32 0.43 -11.11
C ASN A 122 -0.41 1.65 -10.99
N GLU A 123 -0.85 2.68 -10.27
CA GLU A 123 -0.11 3.91 -10.01
C GLU A 123 1.17 3.65 -9.22
N GLU A 124 1.09 2.83 -8.17
CA GLU A 124 2.25 2.43 -7.36
C GLU A 124 3.26 1.66 -8.21
N ASN A 125 2.82 0.68 -8.98
CA ASN A 125 3.69 -0.10 -9.87
C ASN A 125 4.32 0.76 -10.96
N TYR A 126 3.57 1.71 -11.53
CA TYR A 126 4.09 2.67 -12.52
C TYR A 126 5.19 3.56 -11.92
N LEU A 127 4.93 4.16 -10.75
CA LEU A 127 5.89 5.04 -10.08
C LEU A 127 7.14 4.27 -9.65
N PHE A 128 6.98 3.05 -9.18
CA PHE A 128 8.10 2.18 -8.81
C PHE A 128 9.00 1.88 -10.02
N GLN A 129 8.41 1.49 -11.15
CA GLN A 129 9.15 1.27 -12.38
C GLN A 129 9.85 2.55 -12.87
N LYS A 130 9.14 3.68 -12.85
CA LYS A 130 9.68 4.97 -13.26
C LYS A 130 10.88 5.37 -12.41
N PHE A 131 10.80 5.16 -11.09
CA PHE A 131 11.90 5.43 -10.16
C PHE A 131 13.14 4.61 -10.50
N PHE A 132 13.01 3.30 -10.71
CA PHE A 132 14.15 2.46 -11.06
C PHE A 132 14.74 2.79 -12.42
N ARG A 133 13.91 2.98 -13.44
CA ARG A 133 14.39 3.25 -14.80
C ARG A 133 14.93 4.64 -14.99
N ALA A 134 14.22 5.66 -14.54
CA ALA A 134 14.61 7.06 -14.75
C ALA A 134 15.50 7.61 -13.62
N GLY A 135 15.25 7.23 -12.37
CA GLY A 135 16.00 7.72 -11.21
C GLY A 135 17.30 6.94 -10.98
N ILE A 136 17.23 5.61 -10.94
CA ILE A 136 18.39 4.76 -10.69
C ILE A 136 19.15 4.46 -11.98
N GLY A 137 18.45 4.24 -13.10
CA GLY A 137 19.04 3.94 -14.39
C GLY A 137 19.20 2.44 -14.66
N THR A 138 18.36 1.60 -14.05
CA THR A 138 18.36 0.15 -14.28
C THR A 138 16.99 -0.38 -14.69
N ASN A 139 16.96 -1.47 -15.46
CA ASN A 139 15.77 -2.22 -15.82
C ASN A 139 15.51 -3.42 -14.92
N ASN A 140 16.30 -3.61 -13.87
CA ASN A 140 16.17 -4.72 -12.94
C ASN A 140 14.95 -4.54 -12.02
N VAL A 141 13.77 -4.65 -12.61
CA VAL A 141 12.48 -4.56 -11.91
C VAL A 141 11.66 -5.79 -12.22
N ASP A 142 11.16 -6.44 -11.19
CA ASP A 142 10.30 -7.61 -11.30
C ASP A 142 9.18 -7.58 -10.24
N HIS A 143 8.31 -8.56 -10.24
CA HIS A 143 7.21 -8.65 -9.27
C HIS A 143 6.83 -10.10 -8.95
N CYS A 144 6.05 -10.28 -7.88
CA CYS A 144 5.72 -11.58 -7.30
C CYS A 144 4.82 -12.48 -8.18
N ALA A 145 4.22 -11.98 -9.24
CA ALA A 145 3.31 -12.75 -10.11
C ALA A 145 3.98 -13.22 -11.42
N ARG A 146 5.29 -13.19 -11.48
CA ARG A 146 6.03 -13.68 -12.63
C ARG A 146 6.35 -15.17 -12.47
N TYR A 147 5.51 -16.00 -13.09
CA TYR A 147 5.72 -17.44 -13.30
C TYR A 147 5.25 -17.82 -14.70
#